data_6ea5f49d194acb5ae5a3d61414752f7c
#
_entry.id   6ea5f49d194acb5ae5a3d61414752f7c
#
_cell.length_a   1.000
_cell.length_b   1.000
_cell.length_c   1.000
_cell.angle_alpha   90.00
_cell.angle_beta   90.00
_cell.angle_gamma   90.00
#
_symmetry.space_group_name_H-M   'P 1'
#
loop_
_entity.id
_entity.type
_entity.pdbx_description
1 polymer ?
#
loop_
_entity_poly.entity_id
_entity_poly.type
_entity_poly.pdbx_seq_one_letter_code
_entity_poly.pdbx_strand_id
1 'polypeptide(L)'
;MAVVARSVDDVVSGLPRGAQRTVRIVPDEAVLRATFADLTKGGTPAAWKNYDGQGFEMTNGTQIGLRAYSRSGDATIDIRVPGQSAIKIHIG
;
A
#
# COMPACT_ATOMS: atom_id res chain seq x y z
N MET A 1 -7.95 22.89 12.49
CA MET A 1 -7.16 21.70 12.88
C MET A 1 -6.60 21.05 11.63
N ALA A 2 -5.33 20.83 11.58
CA ALA A 2 -4.73 20.14 10.44
C ALA A 2 -5.05 18.66 10.52
N VAL A 3 -5.50 18.07 9.39
CA VAL A 3 -5.67 16.64 9.29
C VAL A 3 -4.32 16.03 8.96
N VAL A 4 -3.78 15.26 9.87
CA VAL A 4 -2.51 14.55 9.64
C VAL A 4 -2.82 13.24 8.94
N ALA A 5 -2.18 13.00 7.81
CA ALA A 5 -2.30 11.73 7.11
C ALA A 5 -1.76 10.61 8.02
N ARG A 6 -2.44 9.47 8.03
CA ARG A 6 -1.98 8.32 8.80
C ARG A 6 -0.67 7.82 8.21
N SER A 7 0.27 7.44 9.07
CA SER A 7 1.52 6.85 8.62
C SER A 7 1.27 5.43 8.08
N VAL A 8 2.23 4.93 7.30
CA VAL A 8 2.18 3.55 6.82
C VAL A 8 2.06 2.58 7.99
N ASP A 9 2.83 2.79 9.07
CA ASP A 9 2.77 1.95 10.26
C ASP A 9 1.40 1.96 10.91
N ASP A 10 0.77 3.12 11.01
CA ASP A 10 -0.57 3.24 11.62
C ASP A 10 -1.61 2.46 10.83
N VAL A 11 -1.55 2.53 9.51
CA VAL A 11 -2.50 1.82 8.65
C VAL A 11 -2.23 0.33 8.68
N VAL A 12 -0.97 -0.08 8.45
CA VAL A 12 -0.58 -1.49 8.30
C VAL A 12 -0.75 -2.25 9.62
N SER A 13 -0.38 -1.66 10.74
CA SER A 13 -0.48 -2.35 12.04
C SER A 13 -1.92 -2.68 12.44
N GLY A 14 -2.89 -1.94 11.90
CA GLY A 14 -4.31 -2.20 12.13
C GLY A 14 -4.91 -3.28 11.24
N LEU A 15 -4.17 -3.78 10.24
CA LEU A 15 -4.69 -4.78 9.31
C LEU A 15 -4.33 -6.20 9.74
N PRO A 16 -5.23 -7.18 9.48
CA PRO A 16 -4.92 -8.59 9.73
C PRO A 16 -3.68 -9.04 8.97
N ARG A 17 -2.89 -9.91 9.58
CA ARG A 17 -1.73 -10.51 8.95
C ARG A 17 -2.15 -11.64 8.01
N GLY A 18 -1.46 -11.74 6.87
CA GLY A 18 -1.54 -12.90 6.00
C GLY A 18 -0.60 -14.01 6.45
N ALA A 19 -0.19 -14.84 5.47
CA ALA A 19 0.71 -15.98 5.74
C ALA A 19 2.09 -15.55 6.24
N GLN A 20 2.53 -14.34 5.90
CA GLN A 20 3.82 -13.80 6.32
C GLN A 20 3.59 -12.48 7.05
N ARG A 21 4.54 -12.13 7.93
CA ARG A 21 4.43 -10.89 8.73
C ARG A 21 4.44 -9.61 7.87
N THR A 22 4.99 -9.68 6.67
CA THR A 22 5.03 -8.56 5.71
C THR A 22 3.82 -8.52 4.79
N VAL A 23 2.87 -9.44 4.96
CA VAL A 23 1.64 -9.49 4.17
C VAL A 23 0.45 -9.16 5.06
N ARG A 24 -0.39 -8.24 4.60
CA ARG A 24 -1.62 -7.86 5.28
C ARG A 24 -2.81 -8.19 4.39
N ILE A 25 -3.97 -8.35 5.01
CA ILE A 25 -5.18 -8.80 4.32
C ILE A 25 -6.30 -7.79 4.54
N VAL A 26 -7.04 -7.51 3.48
CA VAL A 26 -8.28 -6.73 3.54
C VAL A 26 -9.41 -7.56 2.92
N PRO A 27 -10.69 -7.31 3.31
CA PRO A 27 -11.79 -8.20 2.91
C PRO A 27 -12.20 -8.08 1.44
N ASP A 28 -12.02 -6.92 0.81
CA ASP A 28 -12.47 -6.72 -0.57
C ASP A 28 -11.72 -5.57 -1.25
N GLU A 29 -11.98 -5.40 -2.55
CA GLU A 29 -11.31 -4.38 -3.35
C GLU A 29 -11.67 -2.95 -2.92
N ALA A 30 -12.90 -2.72 -2.47
CA ALA A 30 -13.30 -1.39 -2.02
C ALA A 30 -12.48 -0.95 -0.81
N VAL A 31 -12.26 -1.86 0.15
CA VAL A 31 -11.41 -1.59 1.31
C VAL A 31 -9.95 -1.43 0.89
N LEU A 32 -9.48 -2.23 -0.07
CA LEU A 32 -8.12 -2.10 -0.59
C LEU A 32 -7.88 -0.71 -1.19
N ARG A 33 -8.80 -0.22 -2.02
CA ARG A 33 -8.67 1.08 -2.65
C ARG A 33 -8.79 2.22 -1.66
N ALA A 34 -9.65 2.10 -0.66
CA ALA A 34 -9.75 3.08 0.43
C ALA A 34 -8.45 3.12 1.25
N THR A 35 -7.86 1.97 1.50
CA THR A 35 -6.57 1.86 2.20
C THR A 35 -5.46 2.52 1.39
N PHE A 36 -5.45 2.29 0.08
CA PHE A 36 -4.47 2.92 -0.82
C PHE A 36 -4.61 4.45 -0.80
N ALA A 37 -5.84 4.96 -0.84
CA ALA A 37 -6.09 6.40 -0.76
C ALA A 37 -5.58 7.00 0.55
N ASP A 38 -5.79 6.30 1.66
CA ASP A 38 -5.27 6.70 2.97
C ASP A 38 -3.74 6.74 2.99
N LEU A 39 -3.12 5.67 2.48
CA LEU A 39 -1.66 5.54 2.48
C LEU A 39 -0.97 6.58 1.61
N THR A 40 -1.59 6.99 0.51
CA THR A 40 -0.99 7.91 -0.46
C THR A 40 -1.35 9.36 -0.23
N LYS A 41 -2.13 9.65 0.80
CA LYS A 41 -2.55 11.01 1.12
C LYS A 41 -1.33 11.91 1.36
N GLY A 42 -1.23 13.00 0.62
CA GLY A 42 -0.09 13.89 0.69
C GLY A 42 1.11 13.45 -0.15
N GLY A 43 1.04 12.30 -0.82
CA GLY A 43 2.09 11.84 -1.70
C GLY A 43 2.00 12.42 -3.10
N THR A 44 3.03 12.17 -3.90
CA THR A 44 3.12 12.62 -5.28
C THR A 44 3.03 11.42 -6.22
N PRO A 45 2.20 11.45 -7.27
CA PRO A 45 2.19 10.36 -8.25
C PRO A 45 3.58 10.18 -8.87
N ALA A 46 4.04 8.93 -8.92
CA ALA A 46 5.35 8.58 -9.47
C ALA A 46 5.25 7.21 -10.13
N ALA A 47 5.53 7.15 -11.44
CA ALA A 47 5.49 5.88 -12.16
C ALA A 47 6.67 4.99 -11.73
N TRP A 48 6.39 3.72 -11.47
CA TRP A 48 7.42 2.73 -11.17
C TRP A 48 7.83 2.02 -12.46
N LYS A 49 9.12 1.80 -12.61
CA LYS A 49 9.65 1.06 -13.75
C LYS A 49 9.14 -0.39 -13.72
N ASN A 50 8.64 -0.87 -14.86
CA ASN A 50 8.15 -2.23 -15.02
C ASN A 50 7.01 -2.59 -14.04
N TYR A 51 6.21 -1.61 -13.66
CA TYR A 51 5.12 -1.79 -12.72
C TYR A 51 3.79 -1.50 -13.42
N ASP A 52 2.90 -2.47 -13.43
CA ASP A 52 1.58 -2.34 -14.06
C ASP A 52 0.56 -1.87 -13.03
N GLY A 53 0.58 -0.57 -12.76
CA GLY A 53 -0.32 0.01 -11.76
C GLY A 53 0.00 1.48 -11.50
N GLN A 54 -0.57 1.99 -10.42
CA GLN A 54 -0.36 3.36 -9.96
C GLN A 54 0.70 3.39 -8.88
N GLY A 55 1.64 4.32 -8.97
CA GLY A 55 2.67 4.51 -7.96
C GLY A 55 2.61 5.91 -7.37
N PHE A 56 2.98 6.01 -6.10
CA PHE A 56 3.13 7.28 -5.38
C PHE A 56 4.44 7.28 -4.61
N GLU A 57 5.01 8.46 -4.46
CA GLU A 57 6.17 8.67 -3.60
C GLU A 57 5.79 9.61 -2.47
N MET A 58 6.08 9.20 -1.25
CA MET A 58 5.81 9.98 -0.05
C MET A 58 7.02 10.87 0.28
N THR A 59 6.80 11.89 1.11
CA THR A 59 7.85 12.87 1.45
C THR A 59 9.04 12.24 2.18
N ASN A 60 8.83 11.12 2.86
CA ASN A 60 9.89 10.40 3.57
C ASN A 60 10.61 9.35 2.72
N GLY A 61 10.34 9.31 1.40
CA GLY A 61 10.95 8.34 0.49
C GLY A 61 10.21 7.02 0.37
N THR A 62 9.14 6.80 1.13
CA THR A 62 8.32 5.60 1.01
C THR A 62 7.63 5.60 -0.36
N GLN A 63 7.63 4.47 -1.03
CA GLN A 63 6.93 4.28 -2.29
C GLN A 63 5.75 3.34 -2.08
N ILE A 64 4.59 3.72 -2.61
CA ILE A 64 3.35 2.94 -2.46
C ILE A 64 2.74 2.76 -3.84
N GLY A 65 2.46 1.52 -4.20
CA GLY A 65 1.88 1.19 -5.50
C GLY A 65 0.62 0.34 -5.38
N LEU A 66 -0.28 0.51 -6.33
CA LEU A 66 -1.50 -0.30 -6.46
C LEU A 66 -1.47 -0.98 -7.82
N ARG A 67 -1.37 -2.30 -7.81
CA ARG A 67 -1.50 -3.12 -9.02
C ARG A 67 -2.95 -3.60 -9.14
N ALA A 68 -3.50 -3.50 -10.37
CA ALA A 68 -4.83 -4.02 -10.65
C ALA A 68 -4.87 -5.55 -10.58
N TYR A 69 -3.73 -6.20 -10.84
CA TYR A 69 -3.59 -7.66 -10.83
C TYR A 69 -2.31 -8.05 -10.13
N SER A 70 -2.35 -9.19 -9.46
CA SER A 70 -1.17 -9.87 -8.94
C SER A 70 -1.14 -11.29 -9.50
N ARG A 71 -0.14 -12.08 -9.12
CA ARG A 71 -0.09 -13.50 -9.50
C ARG A 71 -1.29 -14.29 -8.98
N SER A 72 -1.88 -13.83 -7.88
CA SER A 72 -3.10 -14.43 -7.33
C SER A 72 -4.36 -13.97 -8.04
N GLY A 73 -4.26 -13.00 -8.96
CA GLY A 73 -5.38 -12.50 -9.75
C GLY A 73 -6.07 -11.27 -9.18
N ASP A 74 -5.84 -10.94 -7.94
CA ASP A 74 -6.49 -9.81 -7.27
C ASP A 74 -5.60 -8.58 -7.21
N ALA A 75 -6.22 -7.40 -7.04
CA ALA A 75 -5.49 -6.15 -6.82
C ALA A 75 -4.63 -6.25 -5.55
N THR A 76 -3.48 -5.60 -5.58
CA THR A 76 -2.51 -5.65 -4.48
C THR A 76 -1.87 -4.29 -4.29
N ILE A 77 -1.69 -3.89 -3.02
CA ILE A 77 -0.89 -2.71 -2.68
C ILE A 77 0.53 -3.18 -2.35
N ASP A 78 1.52 -2.52 -2.95
CA ASP A 78 2.93 -2.75 -2.65
C ASP A 78 3.48 -1.52 -1.94
N ILE A 79 4.15 -1.73 -0.80
CA ILE A 79 4.72 -0.65 0.01
C ILE A 79 6.22 -0.90 0.15
N ARG A 80 7.03 0.09 -0.22
CA ARG A 80 8.48 0.06 -0.10
C ARG A 80 8.93 1.19 0.83
N VAL A 81 9.28 0.82 2.05
CA VAL A 81 9.84 1.76 3.03
C VAL A 81 11.36 1.63 2.98
N PRO A 82 12.10 2.75 2.84
CA PRO A 82 13.56 2.69 2.79
C PRO A 82 14.14 1.92 3.97
N GLY A 83 15.05 0.99 3.70
CA GLY A 83 15.72 0.20 4.72
C GLY A 83 14.89 -0.93 5.34
N GLN A 84 13.69 -1.18 4.84
CA GLN A 84 12.81 -2.22 5.37
C GLN A 84 12.37 -3.18 4.26
N SER A 85 11.91 -4.36 4.67
CA SER A 85 11.33 -5.32 3.74
C SER A 85 10.03 -4.77 3.15
N ALA A 86 9.76 -5.10 1.89
CA ALA A 86 8.53 -4.69 1.23
C ALA A 86 7.31 -5.29 1.93
N ILE A 87 6.25 -4.51 2.02
CA ILE A 87 4.97 -4.93 2.59
C ILE A 87 3.97 -5.05 1.46
N LYS A 88 3.12 -6.07 1.51
CA LYS A 88 2.04 -6.26 0.55
C LYS A 88 0.70 -6.34 1.25
N ILE A 89 -0.32 -5.75 0.64
CA ILE A 89 -1.70 -5.84 1.13
C ILE A 89 -2.52 -6.52 0.06
N HIS A 90 -3.09 -7.68 0.40
CA HIS A 90 -3.89 -8.50 -0.49
C HIS A 90 -5.36 -8.51 -0.06
N ILE A 91 -6.21 -8.90 -0.99
CA ILE A 91 -7.62 -9.22 -0.71
C ILE A 91 -7.68 -10.69 -0.29
N GLY A 92 -8.36 -10.97 0.81
CA GLY A 92 -8.47 -12.35 1.29
C GLY A 92 -9.63 -12.63 2.21
#